data_143238561e6ee85f93459db9dd9f7fd2
#
_entry.id   143238561e6ee85f93459db9dd9f7fd2
#
_cell.length_a   1.000
_cell.length_b   1.000
_cell.length_c   1.000
_cell.angle_alpha   90.00
_cell.angle_beta   90.00
_cell.angle_gamma   90.00
#
_symmetry.space_group_name_H-M   'P 1'
#
loop_
_entity.id
_entity.type
_entity.pdbx_description
1 polymer ?
#
loop_
_entity_poly.entity_id
_entity_poly.type
_entity_poly.pdbx_seq_one_letter_code
_entity_poly.pdbx_strand_id
1 'polypeptide(L)'
;TLQDPEISVDELMQYIPGPDFPTGAQINGRAGIVQAYRTGRGRIYVRARAEVITDEAKGKDTIIIHEIPYQLNKSRLIERIAELVKEKKLEGITELRDESDKDGLRVVIELRRGEVGDVVLNNLYAQTQLQSVVGINMVALVDGEPKVLNLKQMIEAFVRHRREIVTRRTVYLLRRARERGHVLEGLAIALANIDEVIELIKSSPTAADAREGLMATPWSPVDVMAM
;
A
#
# COMPACT_ATOMS: atom_id res chain seq x y z
N THR A 1 2.33 15.45 -10.83
CA THR A 1 2.24 16.41 -9.71
C THR A 1 3.60 17.03 -9.34
N LEU A 2 4.71 16.28 -9.29
CA LEU A 2 6.03 16.85 -8.97
C LEU A 2 6.62 17.64 -10.14
N GLN A 3 6.51 17.09 -11.36
CA GLN A 3 7.02 17.73 -12.59
C GLN A 3 6.00 18.67 -13.21
N ASP A 4 4.71 18.38 -13.04
CA ASP A 4 3.60 19.18 -13.51
C ASP A 4 2.59 19.37 -12.36
N PRO A 5 2.64 20.49 -11.61
CA PRO A 5 1.68 20.79 -10.55
C PRO A 5 0.25 21.02 -11.04
N GLU A 6 0.08 21.43 -12.30
CA GLU A 6 -1.24 21.75 -12.87
C GLU A 6 -1.94 20.54 -13.48
N ILE A 7 -1.32 19.36 -13.46
CA ILE A 7 -1.90 18.12 -13.98
C ILE A 7 -3.33 17.90 -13.45
N SER A 8 -4.25 17.61 -14.35
CA SER A 8 -5.66 17.39 -14.03
C SER A 8 -5.90 15.98 -13.44
N VAL A 9 -7.06 15.78 -12.80
CA VAL A 9 -7.45 14.44 -12.32
C VAL A 9 -7.58 13.46 -13.49
N ASP A 10 -8.07 13.90 -14.64
CA ASP A 10 -8.26 13.04 -15.82
C ASP A 10 -6.93 12.58 -16.43
N GLU A 11 -5.91 13.43 -16.43
CA GLU A 11 -4.54 13.05 -16.83
C GLU A 11 -3.89 12.11 -15.79
N LEU A 12 -4.12 12.34 -14.49
CA LEU A 12 -3.67 11.42 -13.45
C LEU A 12 -4.29 10.02 -13.60
N MET A 13 -5.52 9.93 -14.10
CA MET A 13 -6.19 8.65 -14.37
C MET A 13 -5.56 7.85 -15.53
N GLN A 14 -4.67 8.43 -16.32
CA GLN A 14 -3.86 7.67 -17.28
C GLN A 14 -2.79 6.82 -16.59
N TYR A 15 -2.29 7.28 -15.43
CA TYR A 15 -1.30 6.57 -14.62
C TYR A 15 -1.94 5.69 -13.56
N ILE A 16 -3.10 6.10 -13.03
CA ILE A 16 -3.86 5.39 -11.99
C ILE A 16 -5.28 5.18 -12.53
N PRO A 17 -5.51 4.16 -13.38
CA PRO A 17 -6.79 3.98 -14.07
C PRO A 17 -7.94 3.61 -13.13
N GLY A 18 -7.64 3.05 -11.97
CA GLY A 18 -8.63 2.65 -10.96
C GLY A 18 -7.99 2.08 -9.70
N PRO A 19 -8.76 1.86 -8.64
CA PRO A 19 -8.30 1.13 -7.47
C PRO A 19 -8.10 -0.35 -7.82
N ASP A 20 -7.17 -1.01 -7.15
CA ASP A 20 -6.96 -2.45 -7.17
C ASP A 20 -7.23 -3.07 -5.80
N PHE A 21 -7.44 -4.37 -5.78
CA PHE A 21 -7.76 -5.11 -4.57
C PHE A 21 -6.80 -6.30 -4.41
N PRO A 22 -6.43 -6.68 -3.17
CA PRO A 22 -5.49 -7.78 -2.93
C PRO A 22 -5.95 -9.14 -3.47
N THR A 23 -7.27 -9.33 -3.64
CA THR A 23 -7.86 -10.57 -4.16
C THR A 23 -8.16 -10.51 -5.66
N GLY A 24 -7.68 -9.48 -6.37
CA GLY A 24 -7.99 -9.26 -7.78
C GLY A 24 -9.43 -8.86 -8.02
N ALA A 25 -10.14 -9.62 -8.86
CA ALA A 25 -11.47 -9.34 -9.37
C ALA A 25 -11.51 -8.20 -10.42
N GLN A 26 -12.68 -7.91 -10.96
CA GLN A 26 -12.87 -6.94 -12.04
C GLN A 26 -13.81 -5.82 -11.62
N ILE A 27 -13.46 -4.58 -11.95
CA ILE A 27 -14.36 -3.44 -11.75
C ILE A 27 -15.22 -3.28 -13.00
N ASN A 28 -16.54 -3.37 -12.82
CA ASN A 28 -17.50 -3.21 -13.90
C ASN A 28 -17.95 -1.77 -14.05
N GLY A 29 -17.49 -1.15 -15.13
CA GLY A 29 -17.78 0.24 -15.45
C GLY A 29 -16.81 1.26 -14.86
N ARG A 30 -16.58 2.35 -15.58
CA ARG A 30 -15.60 3.40 -15.24
C ARG A 30 -16.20 4.61 -14.52
N ALA A 31 -17.51 4.81 -14.66
CA ALA A 31 -18.17 6.03 -14.18
C ALA A 31 -17.99 6.27 -12.66
N GLY A 32 -18.08 5.20 -11.86
CA GLY A 32 -17.88 5.29 -10.42
C GLY A 32 -16.45 5.62 -10.01
N ILE A 33 -15.44 5.16 -10.79
CA ILE A 33 -14.03 5.51 -10.57
C ILE A 33 -13.80 6.98 -10.84
N VAL A 34 -14.28 7.48 -12.01
CA VAL A 34 -14.17 8.89 -12.39
C VAL A 34 -14.81 9.80 -11.34
N GLN A 35 -16.01 9.44 -10.89
CA GLN A 35 -16.69 10.17 -9.83
C GLN A 35 -15.87 10.19 -8.53
N ALA A 36 -15.37 9.03 -8.09
CA ALA A 36 -14.58 8.92 -6.87
C ALA A 36 -13.29 9.76 -6.94
N TYR A 37 -12.59 9.69 -8.06
CA TYR A 37 -11.32 10.41 -8.22
C TYR A 37 -11.48 11.92 -8.34
N ARG A 38 -12.62 12.40 -8.89
CA ARG A 38 -12.93 13.83 -8.97
C ARG A 38 -13.48 14.42 -7.68
N THR A 39 -14.27 13.64 -6.92
CA THR A 39 -15.02 14.15 -5.75
C THR A 39 -14.56 13.59 -4.41
N GLY A 40 -13.71 12.56 -4.41
CA GLY A 40 -13.34 11.81 -3.22
C GLY A 40 -14.38 10.77 -2.78
N ARG A 41 -15.54 10.68 -3.47
CA ARG A 41 -16.60 9.71 -3.18
C ARG A 41 -17.16 9.12 -4.45
N GLY A 42 -17.37 7.80 -4.45
CA GLY A 42 -17.93 7.10 -5.59
C GLY A 42 -18.43 5.71 -5.26
N ARG A 43 -19.09 5.08 -6.22
CA ARG A 43 -19.59 3.71 -6.10
C ARG A 43 -19.11 2.92 -7.29
N ILE A 44 -18.45 1.80 -7.05
CA ILE A 44 -18.00 0.87 -8.08
C ILE A 44 -18.65 -0.50 -7.89
N TYR A 45 -18.79 -1.23 -8.97
CA TYR A 45 -19.24 -2.62 -8.97
C TYR A 45 -18.02 -3.51 -9.18
N VAL A 46 -17.74 -4.38 -8.22
CA VAL A 46 -16.64 -5.35 -8.28
C VAL A 46 -17.25 -6.71 -8.56
N ARG A 47 -16.81 -7.35 -9.65
CA ARG A 47 -17.23 -8.69 -10.08
C ARG A 47 -16.12 -9.69 -9.89
N ALA A 48 -16.49 -10.90 -9.51
CA ALA A 48 -15.62 -12.06 -9.56
C ALA A 48 -15.06 -12.25 -10.98
N ARG A 49 -13.83 -12.71 -11.09
CA ARG A 49 -13.27 -13.16 -12.36
C ARG A 49 -13.65 -14.60 -12.57
N ALA A 50 -14.50 -14.82 -13.54
CA ALA A 50 -15.00 -16.14 -13.91
C ALA A 50 -14.87 -16.34 -15.42
N GLU A 51 -14.69 -17.59 -15.82
CA GLU A 51 -14.68 -18.02 -17.22
C GLU A 51 -15.70 -19.13 -17.43
N VAL A 52 -16.27 -19.18 -18.62
CA VAL A 52 -17.17 -20.26 -19.06
C VAL A 52 -16.39 -21.15 -20.00
N ILE A 53 -16.29 -22.43 -19.66
CA ILE A 53 -15.64 -23.45 -20.49
C ILE A 53 -16.71 -24.40 -21.03
N THR A 54 -16.81 -24.48 -22.34
CA THR A 54 -17.73 -25.37 -23.01
C THR A 54 -17.05 -26.69 -23.36
N ASP A 55 -17.57 -27.83 -22.85
CA ASP A 55 -17.17 -29.17 -23.29
C ASP A 55 -18.06 -29.58 -24.46
N GLU A 56 -17.57 -29.35 -25.68
CA GLU A 56 -18.29 -29.64 -26.92
C GLU A 56 -18.66 -31.14 -27.03
N ALA A 57 -17.82 -32.04 -26.51
CA ALA A 57 -18.08 -33.47 -26.55
C ALA A 57 -19.28 -33.92 -25.69
N LYS A 58 -19.49 -33.22 -24.56
CA LYS A 58 -20.59 -33.51 -23.63
C LYS A 58 -21.77 -32.55 -23.79
N GLY A 59 -21.59 -31.42 -24.52
CA GLY A 59 -22.58 -30.35 -24.67
C GLY A 59 -22.96 -29.72 -23.32
N LYS A 60 -21.96 -29.50 -22.47
CA LYS A 60 -22.09 -28.90 -21.14
C LYS A 60 -21.14 -27.75 -20.95
N ASP A 61 -21.62 -26.69 -20.32
CA ASP A 61 -20.81 -25.59 -19.88
C ASP A 61 -20.41 -25.76 -18.41
N THR A 62 -19.22 -25.30 -18.08
CA THR A 62 -18.69 -25.24 -16.72
C THR A 62 -18.21 -23.81 -16.45
N ILE A 63 -18.67 -23.23 -15.35
CA ILE A 63 -18.20 -21.91 -14.90
C ILE A 63 -17.09 -22.13 -13.86
N ILE A 64 -15.92 -21.50 -14.10
CA ILE A 64 -14.79 -21.55 -13.17
C ILE A 64 -14.55 -20.15 -12.64
N ILE A 65 -14.56 -19.98 -11.32
CA ILE A 65 -14.31 -18.72 -10.64
C ILE A 65 -12.89 -18.77 -10.10
N HIS A 66 -12.06 -17.81 -10.54
CA HIS A 66 -10.65 -17.67 -10.18
C HIS A 66 -10.40 -16.58 -9.13
N GLU A 67 -11.21 -15.52 -9.14
CA GLU A 67 -11.07 -14.40 -8.21
C GLU A 67 -12.45 -13.96 -7.72
N ILE A 68 -12.53 -13.56 -6.46
CA ILE A 68 -13.77 -13.06 -5.84
C ILE A 68 -13.57 -11.63 -5.31
N PRO A 69 -14.65 -10.85 -5.16
CA PRO A 69 -14.58 -9.52 -4.59
C PRO A 69 -13.87 -9.51 -3.22
N TYR A 70 -13.10 -8.45 -2.97
CA TYR A 70 -12.37 -8.27 -1.72
C TYR A 70 -13.29 -8.33 -0.50
N GLN A 71 -12.82 -8.93 0.59
CA GLN A 71 -13.55 -9.18 1.83
C GLN A 71 -14.76 -10.11 1.71
N LEU A 72 -14.95 -10.79 0.59
CA LEU A 72 -15.97 -11.83 0.46
C LEU A 72 -15.46 -13.15 1.05
N ASN A 73 -16.27 -13.76 1.90
CA ASN A 73 -15.99 -15.10 2.42
C ASN A 73 -16.41 -16.17 1.39
N LYS A 74 -15.45 -16.95 0.90
CA LYS A 74 -15.65 -18.01 -0.10
C LYS A 74 -16.68 -19.04 0.34
N SER A 75 -16.59 -19.53 1.56
CA SER A 75 -17.50 -20.57 2.07
C SER A 75 -18.95 -20.08 2.09
N ARG A 76 -19.19 -18.85 2.59
CA ARG A 76 -20.52 -18.24 2.58
C ARG A 76 -21.06 -18.01 1.16
N LEU A 77 -20.19 -17.68 0.22
CA LEU A 77 -20.60 -17.56 -1.18
C LEU A 77 -21.07 -18.89 -1.72
N ILE A 78 -20.31 -19.97 -1.50
CA ILE A 78 -20.64 -21.33 -1.95
C ILE A 78 -21.94 -21.80 -1.30
N GLU A 79 -22.11 -21.64 0.00
CA GLU A 79 -23.34 -21.94 0.73
C GLU A 79 -24.53 -21.17 0.14
N ARG A 80 -24.36 -19.87 -0.11
CA ARG A 80 -25.42 -19.04 -0.70
C ARG A 80 -25.84 -19.49 -2.10
N ILE A 81 -24.88 -19.87 -2.95
CA ILE A 81 -25.19 -20.44 -4.27
C ILE A 81 -25.96 -21.73 -4.12
N ALA A 82 -25.53 -22.63 -3.23
CA ALA A 82 -26.23 -23.91 -2.98
C ALA A 82 -27.65 -23.73 -2.45
N GLU A 83 -27.88 -22.75 -1.55
CA GLU A 83 -29.21 -22.35 -1.10
C GLU A 83 -30.12 -21.89 -2.25
N LEU A 84 -29.62 -21.01 -3.10
CA LEU A 84 -30.39 -20.49 -4.24
C LEU A 84 -30.75 -21.58 -5.25
N VAL A 85 -29.85 -22.56 -5.45
CA VAL A 85 -30.14 -23.75 -6.27
C VAL A 85 -31.22 -24.59 -5.63
N LYS A 86 -31.15 -24.85 -4.31
CA LYS A 86 -32.16 -25.59 -3.56
C LYS A 86 -33.52 -24.89 -3.56
N GLU A 87 -33.52 -23.58 -3.47
CA GLU A 87 -34.74 -22.74 -3.55
C GLU A 87 -35.28 -22.58 -4.98
N LYS A 88 -34.63 -23.18 -5.98
CA LYS A 88 -34.97 -23.07 -7.42
C LYS A 88 -34.97 -21.63 -7.95
N LYS A 89 -34.20 -20.76 -7.32
CA LYS A 89 -33.95 -19.38 -7.79
C LYS A 89 -32.82 -19.29 -8.81
N LEU A 90 -31.87 -20.22 -8.70
CA LEU A 90 -30.84 -20.47 -9.70
C LEU A 90 -31.05 -21.84 -10.28
N GLU A 91 -31.41 -21.91 -11.56
CA GLU A 91 -31.60 -23.15 -12.30
C GLU A 91 -30.38 -23.45 -13.17
N GLY A 92 -30.29 -24.67 -13.66
CA GLY A 92 -29.24 -25.08 -14.58
C GLY A 92 -27.95 -25.57 -13.94
N ILE A 93 -27.76 -25.43 -12.65
CA ILE A 93 -26.56 -25.91 -11.92
C ILE A 93 -26.75 -27.35 -11.48
N THR A 94 -25.80 -28.24 -11.80
CA THR A 94 -25.80 -29.65 -11.42
C THR A 94 -24.86 -29.94 -10.27
N GLU A 95 -23.69 -29.30 -10.24
CA GLU A 95 -22.70 -29.53 -9.21
C GLU A 95 -21.94 -28.24 -8.87
N LEU A 96 -21.54 -28.08 -7.62
CA LEU A 96 -20.76 -26.95 -7.11
C LEU A 96 -19.62 -27.53 -6.25
N ARG A 97 -18.38 -27.28 -6.69
CA ARG A 97 -17.17 -27.77 -6.00
C ARG A 97 -16.21 -26.65 -5.69
N ASP A 98 -15.56 -26.76 -4.54
CA ASP A 98 -14.41 -25.94 -4.19
C ASP A 98 -13.13 -26.74 -4.46
N GLU A 99 -12.42 -26.38 -5.49
CA GLU A 99 -11.16 -26.99 -5.91
C GLU A 99 -9.97 -26.06 -5.61
N SER A 100 -10.14 -25.07 -4.71
CA SER A 100 -9.08 -24.14 -4.35
C SER A 100 -7.95 -24.87 -3.60
N ASP A 101 -6.72 -24.50 -3.96
CA ASP A 101 -5.50 -25.09 -3.40
C ASP A 101 -4.47 -23.96 -3.08
N LYS A 102 -3.19 -24.36 -2.89
CA LYS A 102 -2.07 -23.43 -2.64
C LYS A 102 -1.77 -22.50 -3.81
N ASP A 103 -2.17 -22.87 -5.04
CA ASP A 103 -1.90 -22.12 -6.25
C ASP A 103 -2.98 -21.03 -6.50
N GLY A 104 -4.13 -21.14 -5.81
CA GLY A 104 -5.15 -20.09 -5.88
C GLY A 104 -6.58 -20.55 -5.62
N LEU A 105 -7.49 -19.59 -5.80
CA LEU A 105 -8.92 -19.84 -5.69
C LEU A 105 -9.43 -20.49 -6.99
N ARG A 106 -10.16 -21.59 -6.83
CA ARG A 106 -10.84 -22.28 -7.93
C ARG A 106 -12.17 -22.85 -7.45
N VAL A 107 -13.26 -22.20 -7.82
CA VAL A 107 -14.62 -22.71 -7.57
C VAL A 107 -15.22 -23.11 -8.91
N VAL A 108 -15.65 -24.37 -8.99
CA VAL A 108 -16.17 -24.98 -10.22
C VAL A 108 -17.68 -25.19 -10.08
N ILE A 109 -18.44 -24.69 -11.06
CA ILE A 109 -19.89 -24.82 -11.16
C ILE A 109 -20.22 -25.54 -12.46
N GLU A 110 -20.66 -26.80 -12.36
CA GLU A 110 -21.08 -27.54 -13.53
C GLU A 110 -22.55 -27.27 -13.87
N LEU A 111 -22.82 -27.04 -15.15
CA LEU A 111 -24.16 -26.75 -15.63
C LEU A 111 -24.85 -27.99 -16.20
N ARG A 112 -26.16 -27.92 -16.26
CA ARG A 112 -26.99 -28.96 -16.94
C ARG A 112 -26.73 -28.86 -18.44
N ARG A 113 -26.85 -29.98 -19.11
CA ARG A 113 -26.75 -30.03 -20.58
C ARG A 113 -27.81 -29.12 -21.23
N GLY A 114 -27.35 -28.27 -22.17
CA GLY A 114 -28.22 -27.34 -22.89
C GLY A 114 -28.41 -25.98 -22.19
N GLU A 115 -27.85 -25.77 -21.00
CA GLU A 115 -27.80 -24.45 -20.36
C GLU A 115 -26.69 -23.60 -20.98
N VAL A 116 -26.94 -22.29 -21.08
CA VAL A 116 -25.96 -21.31 -21.60
C VAL A 116 -25.18 -20.71 -20.42
N GLY A 117 -23.88 -21.00 -20.36
CA GLY A 117 -23.03 -20.61 -19.22
C GLY A 117 -23.05 -19.12 -18.92
N ASP A 118 -23.02 -18.26 -19.95
CA ASP A 118 -23.07 -16.81 -19.76
C ASP A 118 -24.36 -16.29 -19.12
N VAL A 119 -25.50 -16.94 -19.42
CA VAL A 119 -26.79 -16.58 -18.81
C VAL A 119 -26.80 -16.95 -17.33
N VAL A 120 -26.32 -18.16 -17.00
CA VAL A 120 -26.22 -18.59 -15.59
C VAL A 120 -25.23 -17.73 -14.84
N LEU A 121 -24.09 -17.39 -15.42
CA LEU A 121 -23.10 -16.49 -14.82
C LEU A 121 -23.69 -15.10 -14.55
N ASN A 122 -24.46 -14.55 -15.47
CA ASN A 122 -25.13 -13.27 -15.25
C ASN A 122 -26.18 -13.34 -14.13
N ASN A 123 -26.89 -14.45 -14.00
CA ASN A 123 -27.81 -14.67 -12.89
C ASN A 123 -27.06 -14.79 -11.54
N LEU A 124 -25.91 -15.45 -11.54
CA LEU A 124 -25.02 -15.51 -10.37
C LEU A 124 -24.56 -14.13 -9.94
N TYR A 125 -24.15 -13.26 -10.87
CA TYR A 125 -23.80 -11.85 -10.56
C TYR A 125 -24.98 -11.06 -10.01
N ALA A 126 -26.19 -11.31 -10.50
CA ALA A 126 -27.38 -10.59 -10.05
C ALA A 126 -27.88 -11.02 -8.67
N GLN A 127 -27.75 -12.31 -8.33
CA GLN A 127 -28.38 -12.91 -7.15
C GLN A 127 -27.41 -13.23 -6.00
N THR A 128 -26.10 -13.11 -6.24
CA THR A 128 -25.08 -13.44 -5.25
C THR A 128 -24.05 -12.33 -5.07
N GLN A 129 -23.16 -12.48 -4.10
CA GLN A 129 -22.06 -11.57 -3.87
C GLN A 129 -20.87 -11.74 -4.86
N LEU A 130 -21.03 -12.58 -5.91
CA LEU A 130 -20.09 -12.58 -7.04
C LEU A 130 -19.99 -11.22 -7.72
N GLN A 131 -21.02 -10.39 -7.60
CA GLN A 131 -20.94 -8.94 -7.82
C GLN A 131 -21.28 -8.22 -6.53
N SER A 132 -20.40 -7.35 -6.09
CA SER A 132 -20.62 -6.51 -4.92
C SER A 132 -20.45 -5.03 -5.25
N VAL A 133 -21.09 -4.19 -4.45
CA VAL A 133 -20.95 -2.73 -4.55
C VAL A 133 -19.95 -2.27 -3.51
N VAL A 134 -18.90 -1.58 -3.96
CA VAL A 134 -17.91 -0.96 -3.08
C VAL A 134 -18.07 0.54 -3.12
N GLY A 135 -18.33 1.13 -1.97
CA GLY A 135 -18.36 2.57 -1.78
C GLY A 135 -16.93 3.10 -1.58
N ILE A 136 -16.46 3.92 -2.50
CA ILE A 136 -15.17 4.61 -2.36
C ILE A 136 -15.39 5.88 -1.53
N ASN A 137 -14.57 6.05 -0.49
CA ASN A 137 -14.53 7.25 0.33
C ASN A 137 -13.05 7.59 0.62
N MET A 138 -12.52 8.56 -0.11
CA MET A 138 -11.12 8.96 -0.06
C MET A 138 -10.91 9.96 1.07
N VAL A 139 -10.76 9.45 2.30
CA VAL A 139 -10.52 10.26 3.51
C VAL A 139 -9.08 10.08 3.94
N ALA A 140 -8.40 11.18 4.23
CA ALA A 140 -7.06 11.19 4.80
C ALA A 140 -6.93 12.25 5.90
N LEU A 141 -6.01 12.02 6.83
CA LEU A 141 -5.61 13.02 7.81
C LEU A 141 -4.63 14.01 7.15
N VAL A 142 -5.03 15.26 7.06
CA VAL A 142 -4.19 16.35 6.55
C VAL A 142 -4.10 17.41 7.63
N ASP A 143 -2.89 17.68 8.08
CA ASP A 143 -2.61 18.62 9.18
C ASP A 143 -3.36 18.27 10.49
N GLY A 144 -3.55 16.95 10.74
CA GLY A 144 -4.27 16.44 11.92
C GLY A 144 -5.80 16.39 11.79
N GLU A 145 -6.37 16.85 10.68
CA GLU A 145 -7.82 16.87 10.43
C GLU A 145 -8.22 15.85 9.35
N PRO A 146 -9.32 15.10 9.53
CA PRO A 146 -9.85 14.22 8.51
C PRO A 146 -10.53 15.04 7.39
N LYS A 147 -10.05 14.87 6.17
CA LYS A 147 -10.58 15.57 4.98
C LYS A 147 -10.91 14.56 3.88
N VAL A 148 -12.04 14.79 3.20
CA VAL A 148 -12.35 14.10 1.95
C VAL A 148 -11.57 14.77 0.84
N LEU A 149 -10.77 14.00 0.13
CA LEU A 149 -9.85 14.50 -0.90
C LEU A 149 -10.16 13.83 -2.24
N ASN A 150 -9.99 14.58 -3.32
CA ASN A 150 -9.92 14.01 -4.65
C ASN A 150 -8.54 13.37 -4.91
N LEU A 151 -8.37 12.67 -6.04
CA LEU A 151 -7.12 11.98 -6.35
C LEU A 151 -5.91 12.94 -6.34
N LYS A 152 -6.03 14.10 -6.99
CA LYS A 152 -4.95 15.10 -7.05
C LYS A 152 -4.56 15.61 -5.66
N GLN A 153 -5.55 16.02 -4.86
CA GLN A 153 -5.34 16.50 -3.50
C GLN A 153 -4.68 15.46 -2.60
N MET A 154 -5.04 14.18 -2.74
CA MET A 154 -4.43 13.09 -1.96
C MET A 154 -2.96 12.91 -2.32
N ILE A 155 -2.61 12.93 -3.60
CA ILE A 155 -1.23 12.84 -4.07
C ILE A 155 -0.43 14.08 -3.62
N GLU A 156 -0.98 15.28 -3.73
CA GLU A 156 -0.34 16.53 -3.28
C GLU A 156 -0.07 16.51 -1.76
N ALA A 157 -1.04 16.09 -0.96
CA ALA A 157 -0.88 15.95 0.49
C ALA A 157 0.23 14.94 0.83
N PHE A 158 0.27 13.80 0.15
CA PHE A 158 1.32 12.79 0.32
C PHE A 158 2.70 13.35 -0.06
N VAL A 159 2.83 14.02 -1.20
CA VAL A 159 4.10 14.60 -1.66
C VAL A 159 4.60 15.66 -0.67
N ARG A 160 3.71 16.55 -0.20
CA ARG A 160 4.05 17.55 0.82
C ARG A 160 4.56 16.90 2.09
N HIS A 161 3.85 15.92 2.60
CA HIS A 161 4.25 15.17 3.79
C HIS A 161 5.61 14.46 3.60
N ARG A 162 5.84 13.82 2.46
CA ARG A 162 7.11 13.16 2.16
C ARG A 162 8.28 14.15 2.12
N ARG A 163 8.11 15.33 1.53
CA ARG A 163 9.14 16.38 1.55
C ARG A 163 9.49 16.81 2.98
N GLU A 164 8.47 17.01 3.81
CA GLU A 164 8.67 17.37 5.23
C GLU A 164 9.46 16.28 5.98
N ILE A 165 9.06 15.02 5.83
CA ILE A 165 9.74 13.88 6.48
C ILE A 165 11.20 13.77 6.02
N VAL A 166 11.47 13.91 4.73
CA VAL A 166 12.85 13.88 4.19
C VAL A 166 13.67 15.02 4.77
N THR A 167 13.11 16.23 4.83
CA THR A 167 13.79 17.40 5.42
C THR A 167 14.10 17.15 6.90
N ARG A 168 13.14 16.73 7.71
CA ARG A 168 13.34 16.42 9.14
C ARG A 168 14.43 15.36 9.34
N ARG A 169 14.39 14.29 8.54
CA ARG A 169 15.39 13.23 8.58
C ARG A 169 16.79 13.78 8.26
N THR A 170 16.90 14.59 7.22
CA THR A 170 18.19 15.15 6.80
C THR A 170 18.75 16.10 7.87
N VAL A 171 17.93 16.95 8.47
CA VAL A 171 18.33 17.84 9.59
C VAL A 171 18.82 17.00 10.79
N TYR A 172 18.10 15.94 11.13
CA TYR A 172 18.52 15.04 12.23
C TYR A 172 19.87 14.36 11.96
N LEU A 173 20.06 13.83 10.74
CA LEU A 173 21.30 13.18 10.35
C LEU A 173 22.47 14.15 10.32
N LEU A 174 22.24 15.38 9.82
CA LEU A 174 23.24 16.45 9.80
C LEU A 174 23.68 16.82 11.23
N ARG A 175 22.71 16.98 12.15
CA ARG A 175 23.05 17.24 13.56
C ARG A 175 23.93 16.14 14.14
N ARG A 176 23.56 14.88 13.97
CA ARG A 176 24.37 13.75 14.46
C ARG A 176 25.75 13.67 13.82
N ALA A 177 25.85 13.96 12.53
CA ALA A 177 27.14 14.00 11.84
C ALA A 177 28.03 15.13 12.38
N ARG A 178 27.47 16.30 12.65
CA ARG A 178 28.19 17.44 13.26
C ARG A 178 28.66 17.13 14.67
N GLU A 179 27.78 16.51 15.51
CA GLU A 179 28.14 16.05 16.85
C GLU A 179 29.30 15.06 16.79
N ARG A 180 29.27 14.11 15.86
CA ARG A 180 30.36 13.15 15.67
C ARG A 180 31.63 13.80 15.14
N GLY A 181 31.51 14.74 14.19
CA GLY A 181 32.63 15.52 13.67
C GLY A 181 33.33 16.31 14.79
N HIS A 182 32.57 17.00 15.63
CA HIS A 182 33.10 17.74 16.76
C HIS A 182 33.92 16.85 17.74
N VAL A 183 33.44 15.65 18.05
CA VAL A 183 34.16 14.69 18.87
C VAL A 183 35.47 14.27 18.18
N LEU A 184 35.44 13.99 16.88
CA LEU A 184 36.61 13.60 16.10
C LEU A 184 37.64 14.74 15.99
N GLU A 185 37.21 15.97 15.82
CA GLU A 185 38.07 17.17 15.86
C GLU A 185 38.77 17.29 17.21
N GLY A 186 38.01 17.14 18.32
CA GLY A 186 38.59 17.15 19.65
C GLY A 186 39.64 16.02 19.89
N LEU A 187 39.36 14.82 19.39
CA LEU A 187 40.29 13.70 19.44
C LEU A 187 41.57 13.94 18.60
N ALA A 188 41.42 14.56 17.42
CA ALA A 188 42.55 14.91 16.56
C ALA A 188 43.45 15.97 17.23
N ILE A 189 42.86 16.99 17.85
CA ILE A 189 43.59 18.00 18.63
C ILE A 189 44.32 17.35 19.82
N ALA A 190 43.64 16.49 20.58
CA ALA A 190 44.23 15.78 21.69
C ALA A 190 45.41 14.88 21.25
N LEU A 191 45.30 14.21 20.11
CA LEU A 191 46.37 13.37 19.55
C LEU A 191 47.59 14.20 19.11
N ALA A 192 47.37 15.37 18.51
CA ALA A 192 48.45 16.27 18.09
C ALA A 192 49.19 16.90 19.27
N ASN A 193 48.56 17.02 20.44
CA ASN A 193 49.15 17.58 21.67
C ASN A 193 49.21 16.50 22.75
N ILE A 194 49.48 15.23 22.38
CA ILE A 194 49.30 14.07 23.26
C ILE A 194 50.16 14.11 24.52
N ASP A 195 51.41 14.57 24.42
CA ASP A 195 52.35 14.64 25.55
C ASP A 195 51.85 15.64 26.60
N GLU A 196 51.41 16.83 26.18
CA GLU A 196 50.89 17.86 27.08
C GLU A 196 49.57 17.42 27.73
N VAL A 197 48.67 16.74 26.96
CA VAL A 197 47.44 16.16 27.49
C VAL A 197 47.71 15.12 28.56
N ILE A 198 48.70 14.22 28.35
CA ILE A 198 49.09 13.18 29.31
C ILE A 198 49.68 13.81 30.57
N GLU A 199 50.57 14.81 30.45
CA GLU A 199 51.15 15.50 31.60
C GLU A 199 50.08 16.20 32.45
N LEU A 200 49.14 16.90 31.81
CA LEU A 200 48.04 17.56 32.49
C LEU A 200 47.16 16.57 33.27
N ILE A 201 46.82 15.43 32.65
CA ILE A 201 46.04 14.37 33.31
C ILE A 201 46.78 13.78 34.49
N LYS A 202 48.08 13.50 34.35
CA LYS A 202 48.93 12.91 35.43
C LYS A 202 49.13 13.86 36.58
N SER A 203 49.23 15.16 36.33
CA SER A 203 49.45 16.19 37.38
C SER A 203 48.15 16.57 38.10
N SER A 204 47.02 16.22 37.59
CA SER A 204 45.69 16.57 38.14
C SER A 204 45.36 15.62 39.31
N PRO A 205 44.92 16.13 40.50
CA PRO A 205 44.55 15.32 41.67
C PRO A 205 43.31 14.46 41.46
N THR A 206 42.35 14.94 40.67
CA THR A 206 41.10 14.21 40.38
C THR A 206 40.76 14.27 38.87
N ALA A 207 39.88 13.35 38.43
CA ALA A 207 39.39 13.36 37.05
C ALA A 207 38.56 14.63 36.72
N ALA A 208 37.95 15.25 37.72
CA ALA A 208 37.21 16.53 37.55
C ALA A 208 38.18 17.67 37.26
N ASP A 209 39.30 17.74 38.02
CA ASP A 209 40.32 18.78 37.83
C ASP A 209 41.01 18.60 36.47
N ALA A 210 41.31 17.35 36.07
CA ALA A 210 41.86 17.07 34.74
C ALA A 210 40.93 17.54 33.61
N ARG A 211 39.64 17.28 33.76
CA ARG A 211 38.62 17.74 32.76
C ARG A 211 38.57 19.27 32.69
N GLU A 212 38.55 19.94 33.84
CA GLU A 212 38.53 21.40 33.88
C GLU A 212 39.79 22.00 33.26
N GLY A 213 40.97 21.42 33.57
CA GLY A 213 42.26 21.80 32.99
C GLY A 213 42.28 21.63 31.47
N LEU A 214 41.79 20.48 30.95
CA LEU A 214 41.72 20.21 29.52
C LEU A 214 40.79 21.18 28.80
N MET A 215 39.69 21.57 29.44
CA MET A 215 38.73 22.51 28.87
C MET A 215 39.22 23.97 28.93
N ALA A 216 40.04 24.36 29.91
CA ALA A 216 40.58 25.69 30.07
C ALA A 216 41.81 25.95 29.20
N THR A 217 42.53 24.92 28.79
CA THR A 217 43.75 25.07 27.99
C THR A 217 43.41 25.34 26.51
N PRO A 218 43.97 26.44 25.92
CA PRO A 218 43.85 26.70 24.50
C PRO A 218 44.77 25.77 23.70
N TRP A 219 44.21 24.71 23.11
CA TRP A 219 44.95 23.76 22.29
C TRP A 219 45.23 24.33 20.89
N SER A 220 46.41 24.01 20.33
CA SER A 220 46.72 24.39 18.97
C SER A 220 45.80 23.75 17.96
N PRO A 221 45.18 24.51 17.04
CA PRO A 221 44.35 23.95 16.00
C PRO A 221 45.15 23.07 15.06
N VAL A 222 44.62 21.89 14.76
CA VAL A 222 45.20 20.94 13.78
C VAL A 222 44.44 21.11 12.48
N ASP A 223 45.15 21.16 11.39
CA ASP A 223 44.54 21.16 10.06
C ASP A 223 44.06 19.75 9.73
N VAL A 224 42.82 19.43 10.13
CA VAL A 224 42.19 18.11 9.99
C VAL A 224 42.03 17.72 8.51
N MET A 225 42.14 18.66 7.58
CA MET A 225 42.13 18.43 6.14
C MET A 225 43.42 17.84 5.58
N ALA A 226 44.50 17.83 6.35
CA ALA A 226 45.81 17.30 5.97
C ALA A 226 46.08 15.85 6.45
N MET A 227 45.11 15.23 7.15
CA MET A 227 45.11 13.83 7.55
C MET A 227 44.17 12.98 6.71
#